data_01068a39fc84730e83f69d9945a2d9c0
#
_entry.id   01068a39fc84730e83f69d9945a2d9c0
#
_cell.length_a   1.000
_cell.length_b   1.000
_cell.length_c   1.000
_cell.angle_alpha   90.00
_cell.angle_beta   90.00
_cell.angle_gamma   90.00
#
_symmetry.space_group_name_H-M   'P 1'
#
loop_
_entity.id
_entity.type
_entity.pdbx_description
1 polymer ?
#
loop_
_entity_poly.entity_id
_entity_poly.type
_entity_poly.pdbx_seq_one_letter_code
_entity_poly.pdbx_strand_id
1 'polypeptide(L)'
;MRSLIINMTFIFFIQSILFSQFAERESKKQIKINKFSLSSFSYACNIDSVTIVTFLEVPYSVLQFVKNNDRYVASYQASIGIKNVDGIQMENFIWRDSIIVDEYFDTKSLILNRKHFSSFNVSKQEEYEVIGELQDLDTRKKGIKKKVLTFNFGEKKLGLLSPIFLLDLKGEWGFKNGKIPTHGIIVKEIGEGVELNISGFVDQSPFEIEVLLTNSIVNDSVIIKEKYQNDHGYFNEYYFIPSNNMNSLKNDFTVILTQNLKLKQENISFSKFKSGISRHISNIDLAIKQMKYILDDNKYDTFNK
;
A
#
# COMPACT_ATOMS: atom_id res chain seq x y z
N MET A 1 41.58 -47.81 31.77
CA MET A 1 41.99 -46.44 31.46
C MET A 1 41.73 -46.06 29.97
N ARG A 2 42.11 -46.85 28.95
CA ARG A 2 41.89 -46.52 27.54
C ARG A 2 40.39 -46.34 27.14
N SER A 3 39.48 -47.16 27.68
CA SER A 3 38.05 -47.09 27.39
C SER A 3 37.38 -45.79 27.93
N LEU A 4 37.85 -45.24 29.05
CA LEU A 4 37.32 -44.03 29.67
C LEU A 4 37.71 -42.77 28.87
N ILE A 5 38.92 -42.75 28.32
CA ILE A 5 39.42 -41.66 27.48
C ILE A 5 38.66 -41.58 26.15
N ILE A 6 38.31 -42.70 25.53
CA ILE A 6 37.56 -42.77 24.27
C ILE A 6 36.14 -42.26 24.49
N ASN A 7 35.48 -42.59 25.60
CA ASN A 7 34.15 -42.10 25.91
C ASN A 7 34.14 -40.60 26.19
N MET A 8 35.16 -40.09 26.86
CA MET A 8 35.26 -38.64 27.17
C MET A 8 35.49 -37.79 25.88
N THR A 9 36.32 -38.25 24.96
CA THR A 9 36.54 -37.58 23.68
C THR A 9 35.29 -37.60 22.80
N PHE A 10 34.50 -38.70 22.82
CA PHE A 10 33.25 -38.81 22.07
C PHE A 10 32.16 -37.84 22.58
N ILE A 11 32.05 -37.64 23.90
CA ILE A 11 31.15 -36.69 24.55
C ILE A 11 31.52 -35.23 24.18
N PHE A 12 32.81 -34.89 24.18
CA PHE A 12 33.29 -33.57 23.78
C PHE A 12 32.97 -33.26 22.27
N PHE A 13 33.08 -34.28 21.42
CA PHE A 13 32.78 -34.12 19.98
C PHE A 13 31.29 -33.92 19.74
N ILE A 14 30.41 -34.60 20.46
CA ILE A 14 28.95 -34.42 20.38
C ILE A 14 28.54 -33.04 20.88
N GLN A 15 29.15 -32.53 21.97
CA GLN A 15 28.87 -31.20 22.47
C GLN A 15 29.32 -30.11 21.50
N SER A 16 30.44 -30.24 20.81
CA SER A 16 30.91 -29.26 19.84
C SER A 16 29.97 -29.19 18.60
N ILE A 17 29.41 -30.34 18.16
CA ILE A 17 28.42 -30.37 17.04
C ILE A 17 27.10 -29.72 17.48
N LEU A 18 26.63 -29.96 18.70
CA LEU A 18 25.43 -29.34 19.24
C LEU A 18 25.60 -27.81 19.39
N PHE A 19 26.73 -27.34 19.89
CA PHE A 19 27.01 -25.90 19.98
C PHE A 19 27.10 -25.25 18.61
N SER A 20 27.67 -25.89 17.60
CA SER A 20 27.70 -25.41 16.22
C SER A 20 26.31 -25.29 15.64
N GLN A 21 25.43 -26.25 15.87
CA GLN A 21 24.03 -26.22 15.40
C GLN A 21 23.19 -25.15 16.15
N PHE A 22 23.47 -24.94 17.45
CA PHE A 22 22.80 -23.86 18.19
C PHE A 22 23.26 -22.47 17.71
N ALA A 23 24.55 -22.25 17.50
CA ALA A 23 25.09 -21.02 16.95
C ALA A 23 24.56 -20.75 15.53
N GLU A 24 24.38 -21.79 14.70
CA GLU A 24 23.80 -21.68 13.37
C GLU A 24 22.28 -21.38 13.39
N ARG A 25 21.55 -21.86 14.41
CA ARG A 25 20.14 -21.51 14.63
C ARG A 25 19.94 -20.09 15.17
N GLU A 26 20.83 -19.60 16.01
CA GLU A 26 20.76 -18.19 16.48
C GLU A 26 21.16 -17.20 15.39
N SER A 27 22.11 -17.53 14.51
CA SER A 27 22.48 -16.67 13.36
C SER A 27 21.35 -16.58 12.33
N LYS A 28 20.40 -17.52 12.32
CA LYS A 28 19.22 -17.53 11.45
C LYS A 28 18.02 -16.70 11.97
N LYS A 29 18.13 -16.05 13.14
CA LYS A 29 17.18 -14.99 13.49
C LYS A 29 17.47 -13.77 12.62
N GLN A 30 17.19 -13.86 11.33
CA GLN A 30 17.24 -12.71 10.42
C GLN A 30 16.38 -11.61 11.02
N ILE A 31 17.02 -10.53 11.43
CA ILE A 31 16.31 -9.34 11.89
C ILE A 31 15.49 -8.84 10.72
N LYS A 32 14.16 -9.02 10.80
CA LYS A 32 13.26 -8.69 9.70
C LYS A 32 13.07 -7.18 9.59
N ILE A 33 13.09 -6.68 8.37
CA ILE A 33 12.63 -5.33 8.06
C ILE A 33 11.11 -5.40 7.95
N ASN A 34 10.38 -4.76 8.87
CA ASN A 34 8.91 -4.82 8.90
C ASN A 34 8.23 -3.48 8.51
N LYS A 35 8.99 -2.38 8.46
CA LYS A 35 8.43 -1.02 8.36
C LYS A 35 8.43 -0.43 6.95
N PHE A 36 8.52 -1.23 5.90
CA PHE A 36 8.27 -0.77 4.53
C PHE A 36 6.82 -1.07 4.13
N SER A 37 6.29 -0.47 3.07
CA SER A 37 4.93 -0.71 2.61
C SER A 37 4.87 -1.30 1.20
N LEU A 38 3.85 -2.12 0.96
CA LEU A 38 3.48 -2.67 -0.34
C LEU A 38 2.02 -2.35 -0.59
N SER A 39 1.76 -1.56 -1.63
CA SER A 39 0.42 -1.15 -2.03
C SER A 39 0.15 -1.58 -3.47
N SER A 40 -0.99 -2.21 -3.73
CA SER A 40 -1.37 -2.61 -5.08
C SER A 40 -2.76 -2.09 -5.40
N PHE A 41 -2.92 -1.63 -6.62
CA PHE A 41 -4.15 -1.08 -7.19
C PHE A 41 -4.44 -1.80 -8.51
N SER A 42 -5.70 -1.96 -8.85
CA SER A 42 -6.08 -2.70 -10.05
C SER A 42 -7.15 -1.97 -10.83
N TYR A 43 -7.03 -1.95 -12.16
CA TYR A 43 -8.02 -1.40 -13.07
C TYR A 43 -8.19 -2.27 -14.31
N ALA A 44 -9.37 -2.24 -14.92
CA ALA A 44 -9.64 -2.96 -16.16
C ALA A 44 -8.88 -2.31 -17.32
N CYS A 45 -8.13 -3.10 -18.08
CA CYS A 45 -7.34 -2.61 -19.21
C CYS A 45 -7.86 -3.12 -20.57
N ASN A 46 -8.53 -4.25 -20.56
CA ASN A 46 -9.26 -4.79 -21.72
C ASN A 46 -10.34 -5.78 -21.25
N ILE A 47 -11.05 -6.41 -22.19
CA ILE A 47 -12.19 -7.31 -21.90
C ILE A 47 -11.81 -8.51 -21.00
N ASP A 48 -10.57 -8.98 -21.05
CA ASP A 48 -10.11 -10.22 -20.38
C ASP A 48 -9.04 -10.00 -19.33
N SER A 49 -8.55 -8.78 -19.16
CA SER A 49 -7.45 -8.54 -18.27
C SER A 49 -7.59 -7.31 -17.38
N VAL A 50 -6.88 -7.40 -16.26
CA VAL A 50 -6.72 -6.37 -15.25
C VAL A 50 -5.26 -5.96 -15.20
N THR A 51 -4.99 -4.67 -15.14
CA THR A 51 -3.66 -4.15 -14.81
C THR A 51 -3.56 -3.98 -13.30
N ILE A 52 -2.55 -4.60 -12.70
CA ILE A 52 -2.17 -4.42 -11.31
C ILE A 52 -0.97 -3.48 -11.26
N VAL A 53 -1.11 -2.33 -10.61
CA VAL A 53 -0.01 -1.40 -10.34
C VAL A 53 0.38 -1.51 -8.89
N THR A 54 1.64 -1.80 -8.63
CA THR A 54 2.16 -2.04 -7.29
C THR A 54 3.28 -1.07 -6.95
N PHE A 55 3.21 -0.51 -5.75
CA PHE A 55 4.22 0.38 -5.17
C PHE A 55 4.84 -0.28 -3.95
N LEU A 56 6.17 -0.22 -3.88
CA LEU A 56 6.95 -0.57 -2.71
C LEU A 56 7.62 0.72 -2.21
N GLU A 57 7.26 1.13 -0.98
CA GLU A 57 7.82 2.32 -0.35
C GLU A 57 8.82 1.93 0.73
N VAL A 58 10.03 2.47 0.63
CA VAL A 58 11.17 2.21 1.50
C VAL A 58 11.47 3.46 2.33
N PRO A 59 10.97 3.56 3.57
CA PRO A 59 11.32 4.67 4.47
C PRO A 59 12.82 4.65 4.77
N TYR A 60 13.45 5.80 4.84
CA TYR A 60 14.90 5.89 5.11
C TYR A 60 15.28 5.24 6.45
N SER A 61 14.42 5.39 7.46
CA SER A 61 14.64 4.81 8.79
C SER A 61 14.74 3.28 8.87
N VAL A 62 14.40 2.54 7.80
CA VAL A 62 14.48 1.06 7.79
C VAL A 62 15.82 0.55 7.27
N LEU A 63 16.62 1.44 6.67
CA LEU A 63 17.92 1.13 6.10
C LEU A 63 19.06 1.53 7.05
N GLN A 64 20.19 0.85 6.92
CA GLN A 64 21.43 1.22 7.60
C GLN A 64 22.20 2.21 6.73
N PHE A 65 22.31 3.45 7.21
CA PHE A 65 23.18 4.45 6.62
C PHE A 65 24.59 4.36 7.19
N VAL A 66 25.55 4.36 6.32
CA VAL A 66 26.99 4.39 6.65
C VAL A 66 27.54 5.77 6.27
N LYS A 67 28.30 6.38 7.19
CA LYS A 67 28.96 7.65 6.93
C LYS A 67 30.08 7.44 5.90
N ASN A 68 30.03 8.18 4.80
CA ASN A 68 31.05 8.21 3.75
C ASN A 68 31.45 9.68 3.51
N ASN A 69 32.65 10.06 3.97
CA ASN A 69 33.07 11.46 4.06
C ASN A 69 32.05 12.30 4.87
N ASP A 70 31.48 13.33 4.26
CA ASP A 70 30.51 14.25 4.88
C ASP A 70 29.04 13.86 4.63
N ARG A 71 28.80 12.68 4.01
CA ARG A 71 27.46 12.21 3.64
C ARG A 71 27.14 10.86 4.27
N TYR A 72 25.88 10.52 4.29
CA TYR A 72 25.38 9.21 4.72
C TYR A 72 24.81 8.47 3.52
N VAL A 73 25.23 7.22 3.34
CA VAL A 73 24.84 6.37 2.20
C VAL A 73 24.21 5.09 2.73
N ALA A 74 23.07 4.69 2.18
CA ALA A 74 22.48 3.38 2.39
C ALA A 74 22.28 2.69 1.05
N SER A 75 22.74 1.44 0.95
CA SER A 75 22.57 0.62 -0.25
C SER A 75 21.56 -0.50 0.00
N TYR A 76 20.65 -0.73 -0.92
CA TYR A 76 19.61 -1.72 -0.75
C TYR A 76 19.22 -2.37 -2.10
N GLN A 77 18.54 -3.51 -1.99
CA GLN A 77 17.86 -4.16 -3.11
C GLN A 77 16.37 -4.24 -2.77
N ALA A 78 15.53 -3.79 -3.70
CA ALA A 78 14.09 -3.94 -3.65
C ALA A 78 13.62 -4.81 -4.81
N SER A 79 12.54 -5.57 -4.62
CA SER A 79 11.87 -6.28 -5.72
C SER A 79 10.36 -6.32 -5.55
N ILE A 80 9.66 -6.35 -6.68
CA ILE A 80 8.22 -6.58 -6.75
C ILE A 80 8.00 -7.70 -7.76
N GLY A 81 7.39 -8.79 -7.31
CA GLY A 81 7.04 -9.93 -8.14
C GLY A 81 5.58 -10.31 -8.02
N ILE A 82 5.08 -11.04 -9.00
CA ILE A 82 3.73 -11.59 -9.03
C ILE A 82 3.76 -13.09 -9.27
N LYS A 83 2.91 -13.82 -8.54
CA LYS A 83 2.69 -15.27 -8.71
C LYS A 83 1.21 -15.52 -8.97
N ASN A 84 0.93 -16.56 -9.74
CA ASN A 84 -0.42 -17.09 -9.90
C ASN A 84 -0.83 -17.99 -8.71
N VAL A 85 -2.05 -18.52 -8.75
CA VAL A 85 -2.63 -19.43 -7.75
C VAL A 85 -1.78 -20.70 -7.53
N ASP A 86 -1.09 -21.19 -8.55
CA ASP A 86 -0.22 -22.35 -8.48
C ASP A 86 1.16 -22.05 -7.86
N GLY A 87 1.39 -20.79 -7.47
CA GLY A 87 2.66 -20.33 -6.93
C GLY A 87 3.76 -20.12 -7.98
N ILE A 88 3.41 -20.18 -9.27
CA ILE A 88 4.34 -19.94 -10.37
C ILE A 88 4.59 -18.43 -10.49
N GLN A 89 5.86 -18.05 -10.44
CA GLN A 89 6.26 -16.65 -10.64
C GLN A 89 6.10 -16.29 -12.12
N MET A 90 5.27 -15.26 -12.36
CA MET A 90 4.99 -14.77 -13.72
C MET A 90 6.00 -13.70 -14.13
N GLU A 91 6.15 -12.67 -13.25
CA GLU A 91 7.07 -11.56 -13.49
C GLU A 91 7.75 -11.14 -12.18
N ASN A 92 8.92 -10.50 -12.31
CA ASN A 92 9.64 -9.94 -11.17
C ASN A 92 10.54 -8.78 -11.62
N PHE A 93 10.41 -7.65 -10.94
CA PHE A 93 11.25 -6.48 -11.12
C PHE A 93 12.17 -6.33 -9.93
N ILE A 94 13.45 -6.07 -10.19
CA ILE A 94 14.49 -5.95 -9.16
C ILE A 94 15.23 -4.63 -9.37
N TRP A 95 15.37 -3.88 -8.30
CA TRP A 95 16.14 -2.63 -8.23
C TRP A 95 17.27 -2.79 -7.23
N ARG A 96 18.47 -2.35 -7.61
CA ARG A 96 19.56 -2.07 -6.69
C ARG A 96 19.79 -0.58 -6.70
N ASP A 97 19.67 0.06 -5.56
CA ASP A 97 19.69 1.52 -5.45
C ASP A 97 20.46 1.93 -4.19
N SER A 98 20.88 3.20 -4.16
CA SER A 98 21.52 3.81 -3.01
C SER A 98 20.87 5.15 -2.71
N ILE A 99 20.67 5.42 -1.43
CA ILE A 99 20.16 6.69 -0.93
C ILE A 99 21.32 7.45 -0.31
N ILE A 100 21.49 8.70 -0.73
CA ILE A 100 22.51 9.59 -0.20
C ILE A 100 21.82 10.77 0.47
N VAL A 101 22.20 11.07 1.72
CA VAL A 101 21.71 12.23 2.47
C VAL A 101 22.88 12.95 3.12
N ASP A 102 22.77 14.27 3.25
CA ASP A 102 23.79 15.11 3.85
C ASP A 102 23.65 15.13 5.38
N GLU A 103 22.41 15.08 5.89
CA GLU A 103 22.13 15.22 7.31
C GLU A 103 21.83 13.87 7.98
N TYR A 104 22.44 13.64 9.16
CA TYR A 104 22.16 12.42 9.95
C TYR A 104 20.69 12.27 10.30
N PHE A 105 19.98 13.36 10.57
CA PHE A 105 18.56 13.33 10.92
C PHE A 105 17.70 12.71 9.83
N ASP A 106 18.03 12.94 8.57
CA ASP A 106 17.31 12.39 7.43
C ASP A 106 17.39 10.85 7.37
N THR A 107 18.50 10.26 7.84
CA THR A 107 18.66 8.79 7.91
C THR A 107 17.63 8.12 8.81
N LYS A 108 17.03 8.84 9.75
CA LYS A 108 16.02 8.34 10.71
C LYS A 108 14.60 8.76 10.32
N SER A 109 14.43 9.43 9.20
CA SER A 109 13.14 9.93 8.77
C SER A 109 12.16 8.79 8.46
N LEU A 110 10.95 8.90 9.03
CA LEU A 110 9.80 8.06 8.68
C LEU A 110 9.00 8.62 7.51
N ILE A 111 9.28 9.86 7.12
CA ILE A 111 8.57 10.60 6.08
C ILE A 111 9.30 10.49 4.75
N LEU A 112 10.63 10.66 4.77
CA LEU A 112 11.45 10.47 3.58
C LEU A 112 11.44 8.99 3.21
N ASN A 113 11.10 8.73 1.96
CA ASN A 113 11.05 7.37 1.44
C ASN A 113 11.49 7.34 -0.03
N ARG A 114 11.97 6.18 -0.46
CA ARG A 114 12.15 5.84 -1.86
C ARG A 114 11.00 4.96 -2.29
N LYS A 115 10.48 5.20 -3.51
CA LYS A 115 9.39 4.42 -4.07
C LYS A 115 9.87 3.66 -5.30
N HIS A 116 9.48 2.40 -5.39
CA HIS A 116 9.59 1.58 -6.59
C HIS A 116 8.20 1.19 -7.02
N PHE A 117 7.97 1.07 -8.31
CA PHE A 117 6.69 0.63 -8.83
C PHE A 117 6.86 -0.36 -9.98
N SER A 118 5.87 -1.22 -10.15
CA SER A 118 5.75 -2.13 -11.27
C SER A 118 4.30 -2.24 -11.69
N SER A 119 4.09 -2.70 -12.91
CA SER A 119 2.76 -2.91 -13.50
C SER A 119 2.72 -4.29 -14.13
N PHE A 120 1.64 -5.04 -13.86
CA PHE A 120 1.42 -6.40 -14.35
C PHE A 120 0.06 -6.48 -15.04
N ASN A 121 0.01 -7.10 -16.21
CA ASN A 121 -1.25 -7.41 -16.88
C ASN A 121 -1.59 -8.88 -16.63
N VAL A 122 -2.76 -9.11 -16.03
CA VAL A 122 -3.17 -10.45 -15.56
C VAL A 122 -4.61 -10.75 -15.99
N SER A 123 -4.98 -12.04 -16.00
CA SER A 123 -6.35 -12.47 -16.27
C SER A 123 -7.34 -11.93 -15.22
N LYS A 124 -8.54 -11.59 -15.62
CA LYS A 124 -9.64 -11.17 -14.74
C LYS A 124 -10.32 -12.32 -13.98
N GLN A 125 -9.87 -13.56 -14.13
CA GLN A 125 -10.54 -14.76 -13.62
C GLN A 125 -9.71 -15.55 -12.60
N GLU A 126 -8.58 -15.02 -12.16
CA GLU A 126 -7.63 -15.75 -11.33
C GLU A 126 -7.28 -15.00 -10.04
N GLU A 127 -6.60 -15.69 -9.16
CA GLU A 127 -5.99 -15.13 -7.96
C GLU A 127 -4.48 -14.97 -8.16
N TYR A 128 -3.95 -13.86 -7.62
CA TYR A 128 -2.54 -13.52 -7.73
C TYR A 128 -1.98 -13.11 -6.37
N GLU A 129 -0.76 -13.54 -6.07
CA GLU A 129 0.02 -13.07 -4.93
C GLU A 129 1.08 -12.09 -5.42
N VAL A 130 0.93 -10.82 -5.04
CA VAL A 130 1.97 -9.79 -5.23
C VAL A 130 2.91 -9.83 -4.05
N ILE A 131 4.22 -9.90 -4.32
CA ILE A 131 5.27 -10.03 -3.32
C ILE A 131 6.22 -8.86 -3.46
N GLY A 132 6.39 -8.08 -2.38
CA GLY A 132 7.41 -7.05 -2.26
C GLY A 132 8.51 -7.51 -1.33
N GLU A 133 9.77 -7.45 -1.78
CA GLU A 133 10.93 -7.77 -0.96
C GLU A 133 11.85 -6.56 -0.85
N LEU A 134 12.43 -6.39 0.33
CA LEU A 134 13.44 -5.38 0.61
C LEU A 134 14.61 -6.02 1.33
N GLN A 135 15.82 -5.77 0.84
CA GLN A 135 17.08 -6.17 1.48
C GLN A 135 17.99 -4.97 1.62
N ASP A 136 18.37 -4.67 2.85
CA ASP A 136 19.47 -3.76 3.16
C ASP A 136 20.80 -4.49 2.86
N LEU A 137 21.65 -3.91 2.01
CA LEU A 137 22.87 -4.58 1.54
C LEU A 137 24.02 -4.50 2.54
N ASP A 138 24.01 -3.50 3.43
CA ASP A 138 25.04 -3.34 4.46
C ASP A 138 24.83 -4.31 5.62
N THR A 139 23.60 -4.42 6.10
CA THR A 139 23.26 -5.31 7.23
C THR A 139 22.77 -6.68 6.81
N ARG A 140 22.45 -6.89 5.52
CA ARG A 140 21.80 -8.08 4.96
C ARG A 140 20.43 -8.42 5.57
N LYS A 141 19.83 -7.47 6.27
CA LYS A 141 18.45 -7.60 6.79
C LYS A 141 17.47 -7.66 5.64
N LYS A 142 16.49 -8.55 5.73
CA LYS A 142 15.45 -8.73 4.70
C LYS A 142 14.06 -8.54 5.28
N GLY A 143 13.16 -8.01 4.44
CA GLY A 143 11.73 -7.96 4.70
C GLY A 143 10.95 -8.42 3.49
N ILE A 144 9.82 -9.08 3.74
CA ILE A 144 8.91 -9.55 2.70
C ILE A 144 7.50 -9.12 3.09
N LYS A 145 6.77 -8.57 2.13
CA LYS A 145 5.34 -8.30 2.23
C LYS A 145 4.62 -8.94 1.08
N LYS A 146 3.41 -9.42 1.34
CA LYS A 146 2.57 -10.12 0.38
C LYS A 146 1.18 -9.52 0.39
N LYS A 147 0.56 -9.48 -0.78
CA LYS A 147 -0.84 -9.08 -0.96
C LYS A 147 -1.49 -10.02 -1.97
N VAL A 148 -2.58 -10.64 -1.55
CA VAL A 148 -3.41 -11.47 -2.43
C VAL A 148 -4.46 -10.58 -3.08
N LEU A 149 -4.64 -10.74 -4.38
CA LEU A 149 -5.64 -10.08 -5.21
C LEU A 149 -6.43 -11.15 -5.94
N THR A 150 -7.73 -11.20 -5.70
CA THR A 150 -8.62 -12.19 -6.31
C THR A 150 -9.52 -11.51 -7.31
N PHE A 151 -9.45 -11.94 -8.55
CA PHE A 151 -10.34 -11.53 -9.63
C PHE A 151 -11.23 -12.69 -10.04
N ASN A 152 -12.53 -12.53 -9.95
CA ASN A 152 -13.51 -13.56 -10.31
C ASN A 152 -14.59 -12.96 -11.21
N PHE A 153 -14.15 -12.42 -12.33
CA PHE A 153 -15.02 -11.81 -13.34
C PHE A 153 -15.16 -12.74 -14.54
N GLY A 154 -16.16 -13.63 -14.51
CA GLY A 154 -16.46 -14.51 -15.64
C GLY A 154 -16.87 -13.76 -16.90
N GLU A 155 -16.97 -14.44 -18.04
CA GLU A 155 -17.14 -13.85 -19.39
C GLU A 155 -18.34 -12.88 -19.53
N LYS A 156 -19.41 -13.06 -18.75
CA LYS A 156 -20.63 -12.25 -18.81
C LYS A 156 -21.07 -11.70 -17.45
N LYS A 157 -20.14 -11.55 -16.53
CA LYS A 157 -20.47 -11.07 -15.18
C LYS A 157 -20.20 -9.58 -15.09
N LEU A 158 -21.20 -8.85 -14.60
CA LEU A 158 -21.00 -7.50 -14.12
C LEU A 158 -19.94 -7.51 -13.01
N GLY A 159 -18.86 -6.77 -13.20
CA GLY A 159 -17.74 -6.69 -12.29
C GLY A 159 -17.33 -5.25 -12.01
N LEU A 160 -17.22 -4.88 -10.75
CA LEU A 160 -16.68 -3.59 -10.31
C LEU A 160 -15.36 -3.84 -9.58
N LEU A 161 -14.29 -3.23 -10.05
CA LEU A 161 -13.00 -3.23 -9.34
C LEU A 161 -13.02 -2.18 -8.23
N SER A 162 -12.18 -2.38 -7.22
CA SER A 162 -12.07 -1.42 -6.12
C SER A 162 -11.70 -0.03 -6.66
N PRO A 163 -12.46 1.02 -6.41
CA PRO A 163 -12.19 2.35 -6.92
C PRO A 163 -10.84 2.89 -6.40
N ILE A 164 -10.21 3.79 -7.15
CA ILE A 164 -8.88 4.30 -6.85
C ILE A 164 -8.91 5.82 -6.80
N PHE A 165 -8.48 6.40 -5.68
CA PHE A 165 -8.19 7.84 -5.65
C PHE A 165 -6.83 8.12 -6.28
N LEU A 166 -6.79 9.13 -7.14
CA LEU A 166 -5.59 9.59 -7.82
C LEU A 166 -5.25 11.01 -7.37
N LEU A 167 -4.01 11.21 -6.99
CA LEU A 167 -3.46 12.49 -6.59
C LEU A 167 -2.56 13.05 -7.68
N ASP A 168 -2.73 14.33 -7.97
CA ASP A 168 -1.81 15.10 -8.79
C ASP A 168 -0.62 15.53 -7.92
N LEU A 169 0.38 14.66 -7.81
CA LEU A 169 1.63 14.97 -7.17
C LEU A 169 2.67 15.23 -8.25
N LYS A 170 3.10 16.47 -8.40
CA LYS A 170 4.20 16.86 -9.29
C LYS A 170 5.44 16.03 -8.93
N GLY A 171 5.78 15.03 -9.74
CA GLY A 171 6.91 14.16 -9.51
C GLY A 171 7.08 13.11 -10.61
N GLU A 172 8.24 12.47 -10.65
CA GLU A 172 8.66 11.51 -11.69
C GLU A 172 7.90 10.17 -11.71
N TRP A 173 6.92 9.98 -10.82
CA TRP A 173 6.25 8.71 -10.54
C TRP A 173 4.81 8.75 -11.04
N GLY A 174 4.61 8.37 -12.29
CA GLY A 174 3.29 8.49 -12.90
C GLY A 174 2.54 7.16 -13.07
N PHE A 175 1.46 6.96 -12.30
CA PHE A 175 0.32 6.23 -12.78
C PHE A 175 -0.43 7.18 -13.73
N LYS A 176 -0.80 6.70 -14.92
CA LYS A 176 -1.53 7.42 -15.99
C LYS A 176 -1.56 8.97 -15.82
N ASN A 177 -0.85 9.69 -16.65
CA ASN A 177 -0.75 11.17 -16.65
C ASN A 177 -0.02 11.81 -15.43
N GLY A 178 0.93 11.10 -14.79
CA GLY A 178 1.67 11.65 -13.66
C GLY A 178 0.95 11.63 -12.32
N LYS A 179 -0.23 11.00 -12.24
CA LYS A 179 -1.01 10.88 -11.01
C LYS A 179 -0.62 9.64 -10.22
N ILE A 180 -0.68 9.72 -8.89
CA ILE A 180 -0.32 8.63 -7.98
C ILE A 180 -1.56 8.08 -7.31
N PRO A 181 -1.80 6.75 -7.39
CA PRO A 181 -2.91 6.14 -6.68
C PRO A 181 -2.67 6.12 -5.16
N THR A 182 -3.74 6.30 -4.41
CA THR A 182 -3.70 6.28 -2.95
C THR A 182 -4.86 5.48 -2.36
N HIS A 183 -4.63 4.90 -1.19
CA HIS A 183 -5.67 4.24 -0.39
C HIS A 183 -6.51 5.23 0.44
N GLY A 184 -6.66 6.47 -0.02
CA GLY A 184 -7.58 7.42 0.58
C GLY A 184 -7.04 8.15 1.82
N ILE A 185 -5.75 8.07 2.13
CA ILE A 185 -5.15 8.85 3.21
C ILE A 185 -4.27 9.94 2.61
N ILE A 186 -4.67 11.20 2.75
CA ILE A 186 -3.91 12.34 2.26
C ILE A 186 -3.40 13.18 3.42
N VAL A 187 -2.14 13.55 3.34
CA VAL A 187 -1.39 14.23 4.40
C VAL A 187 -1.30 15.73 4.18
N LYS A 188 -1.59 16.21 2.98
CA LYS A 188 -1.50 17.63 2.61
C LYS A 188 -2.82 18.13 2.03
N GLU A 189 -2.92 19.44 1.89
CA GLU A 189 -4.05 20.07 1.21
C GLU A 189 -4.29 19.43 -0.16
N ILE A 190 -5.55 19.07 -0.41
CA ILE A 190 -5.98 18.32 -1.61
C ILE A 190 -5.93 19.23 -2.85
N GLY A 191 -5.54 20.50 -2.70
CA GLY A 191 -5.67 21.49 -3.75
C GLY A 191 -7.14 21.70 -4.14
N GLU A 192 -7.44 21.64 -5.44
CA GLU A 192 -8.79 21.82 -5.97
C GLU A 192 -9.70 20.60 -5.75
N GLY A 193 -9.13 19.40 -5.60
CA GLY A 193 -9.88 18.16 -5.41
C GLY A 193 -9.04 16.89 -5.62
N VAL A 194 -9.71 15.77 -5.78
CA VAL A 194 -9.11 14.46 -6.09
C VAL A 194 -9.79 13.87 -7.32
N GLU A 195 -9.08 13.04 -8.05
CA GLU A 195 -9.67 12.25 -9.11
C GLU A 195 -9.98 10.85 -8.59
N LEU A 196 -11.18 10.35 -8.89
CA LEU A 196 -11.63 9.00 -8.60
C LEU A 196 -11.65 8.20 -9.90
N ASN A 197 -10.85 7.14 -9.97
CA ASN A 197 -10.92 6.16 -11.04
C ASN A 197 -11.88 5.04 -10.66
N ILE A 198 -12.83 4.74 -11.54
CA ILE A 198 -13.79 3.65 -11.41
C ILE A 198 -13.67 2.79 -12.66
N SER A 199 -13.40 1.50 -12.47
CA SER A 199 -13.21 0.57 -13.58
C SER A 199 -13.84 -0.79 -13.30
N GLY A 200 -14.14 -1.52 -14.39
CA GLY A 200 -14.78 -2.81 -14.26
C GLY A 200 -15.16 -3.46 -15.58
N PHE A 201 -16.00 -4.48 -15.48
CA PHE A 201 -16.46 -5.30 -16.58
C PHE A 201 -17.97 -5.24 -16.70
N VAL A 202 -18.46 -5.07 -17.92
CA VAL A 202 -19.88 -4.94 -18.28
C VAL A 202 -20.14 -5.74 -19.56
N ASP A 203 -21.39 -6.04 -19.86
CA ASP A 203 -21.73 -6.57 -21.18
C ASP A 203 -21.92 -5.41 -22.19
N GLN A 204 -22.31 -5.71 -23.43
CA GLN A 204 -22.50 -4.73 -24.49
C GLN A 204 -23.81 -3.93 -24.36
N SER A 205 -24.43 -3.91 -23.21
CA SER A 205 -25.64 -3.12 -22.92
C SER A 205 -25.25 -1.82 -22.21
N PRO A 206 -26.14 -0.82 -22.21
CA PRO A 206 -25.95 0.38 -21.41
C PRO A 206 -25.80 0.08 -19.94
N PHE A 207 -24.95 0.84 -19.25
CA PHE A 207 -24.76 0.75 -17.80
C PHE A 207 -24.79 2.13 -17.14
N GLU A 208 -25.00 2.17 -15.86
CA GLU A 208 -25.02 3.40 -15.06
C GLU A 208 -24.00 3.30 -13.92
N ILE A 209 -23.24 4.37 -13.71
CA ILE A 209 -22.37 4.56 -12.56
C ILE A 209 -23.00 5.64 -11.69
N GLU A 210 -23.16 5.33 -10.41
CA GLU A 210 -23.59 6.26 -9.37
C GLU A 210 -22.58 6.29 -8.24
N VAL A 211 -22.21 7.49 -7.76
CA VAL A 211 -21.32 7.67 -6.62
C VAL A 211 -22.03 8.45 -5.53
N LEU A 212 -22.16 7.85 -4.37
CA LEU A 212 -22.71 8.46 -3.18
C LEU A 212 -21.56 8.91 -2.25
N LEU A 213 -21.72 10.07 -1.66
CA LEU A 213 -20.82 10.59 -0.62
C LEU A 213 -21.55 10.66 0.71
N THR A 214 -20.94 10.06 1.73
CA THR A 214 -21.36 10.14 3.13
C THR A 214 -20.23 10.71 3.96
N ASN A 215 -20.51 11.74 4.75
CA ASN A 215 -19.55 12.31 5.70
C ASN A 215 -20.29 12.97 6.88
N SER A 216 -19.58 13.62 7.80
CA SER A 216 -20.17 14.27 8.98
C SER A 216 -21.16 15.43 8.65
N ILE A 217 -21.17 15.92 7.41
CA ILE A 217 -22.01 17.05 6.95
C ILE A 217 -23.13 16.57 6.05
N VAL A 218 -22.87 15.54 5.22
CA VAL A 218 -23.76 15.05 4.19
C VAL A 218 -23.97 13.56 4.36
N ASN A 219 -25.23 13.13 4.29
CA ASN A 219 -25.59 11.70 4.32
C ASN A 219 -26.09 11.27 2.94
N ASP A 220 -25.45 10.24 2.35
CA ASP A 220 -25.80 9.59 1.07
C ASP A 220 -26.16 10.57 -0.05
N SER A 221 -25.37 11.62 -0.22
CA SER A 221 -25.55 12.56 -1.31
C SER A 221 -24.99 11.98 -2.61
N VAL A 222 -25.82 11.93 -3.65
CA VAL A 222 -25.39 11.58 -5.00
C VAL A 222 -24.52 12.70 -5.57
N ILE A 223 -23.25 12.41 -5.80
CA ILE A 223 -22.30 13.37 -6.37
C ILE A 223 -21.99 13.11 -7.85
N ILE A 224 -22.20 11.88 -8.32
CA ILE A 224 -22.03 11.46 -9.71
C ILE A 224 -23.15 10.50 -10.04
N LYS A 225 -23.78 10.71 -11.22
CA LYS A 225 -24.75 9.77 -11.79
C LYS A 225 -24.71 9.87 -13.32
N GLU A 226 -24.08 8.89 -13.93
CA GLU A 226 -23.86 8.91 -15.38
C GLU A 226 -24.21 7.58 -16.03
N LYS A 227 -24.73 7.65 -17.26
CA LYS A 227 -25.08 6.50 -18.10
C LYS A 227 -24.15 6.41 -19.30
N TYR A 228 -23.71 5.20 -19.58
CA TYR A 228 -22.77 4.89 -20.63
C TYR A 228 -23.34 3.87 -21.60
N GLN A 229 -22.98 4.03 -22.88
CA GLN A 229 -23.02 2.97 -23.86
C GLN A 229 -21.68 2.28 -23.89
N ASN A 230 -21.65 0.95 -23.94
CA ASN A 230 -20.40 0.24 -23.96
C ASN A 230 -20.37 -0.86 -25.02
N ASP A 231 -19.40 -0.77 -25.93
CA ASP A 231 -19.16 -1.74 -26.99
C ASP A 231 -17.93 -2.64 -26.69
N HIS A 232 -17.20 -2.37 -25.60
CA HIS A 232 -15.89 -2.98 -25.34
C HIS A 232 -15.88 -4.09 -24.27
N GLY A 233 -16.96 -4.25 -23.49
CA GLY A 233 -17.05 -5.27 -22.45
C GLY A 233 -16.29 -4.92 -21.16
N TYR A 234 -15.69 -3.75 -21.09
CA TYR A 234 -15.04 -3.17 -19.91
C TYR A 234 -15.15 -1.65 -19.94
N PHE A 235 -14.91 -1.00 -18.80
CA PHE A 235 -14.87 0.46 -18.68
C PHE A 235 -13.77 0.88 -17.71
N ASN A 236 -13.31 2.13 -17.86
CA ASN A 236 -12.29 2.75 -17.02
C ASN A 236 -12.49 4.27 -17.04
N GLU A 237 -13.31 4.77 -16.11
CA GLU A 237 -13.78 6.14 -16.06
C GLU A 237 -13.10 6.93 -14.95
N TYR A 238 -12.99 8.24 -15.14
CA TYR A 238 -12.30 9.16 -14.25
C TYR A 238 -13.21 10.33 -13.89
N TYR A 239 -13.39 10.57 -12.60
CA TYR A 239 -14.26 11.60 -12.07
C TYR A 239 -13.49 12.54 -11.15
N PHE A 240 -13.57 13.84 -11.41
CA PHE A 240 -13.01 14.84 -10.52
C PHE A 240 -13.98 15.14 -9.39
N ILE A 241 -13.52 15.00 -8.14
CA ILE A 241 -14.28 15.31 -6.93
C ILE A 241 -13.69 16.57 -6.30
N PRO A 242 -14.40 17.70 -6.35
CA PRO A 242 -13.93 18.96 -5.80
C PRO A 242 -13.70 18.90 -4.28
N SER A 243 -12.70 19.61 -3.79
CA SER A 243 -12.33 19.62 -2.37
C SER A 243 -13.42 20.18 -1.46
N ASN A 244 -14.34 21.01 -1.99
CA ASN A 244 -15.48 21.54 -1.24
C ASN A 244 -16.52 20.46 -0.89
N ASN A 245 -16.59 19.37 -1.63
CA ASN A 245 -17.45 18.22 -1.31
C ASN A 245 -16.85 17.37 -0.16
N MET A 246 -15.55 17.49 0.09
CA MET A 246 -14.83 16.71 1.08
C MET A 246 -14.48 17.53 2.32
N ASN A 247 -15.48 18.10 2.98
CA ASN A 247 -15.27 19.03 4.10
C ASN A 247 -14.98 18.38 5.44
N SER A 248 -15.24 17.08 5.59
CA SER A 248 -15.00 16.35 6.83
C SER A 248 -13.64 15.62 6.82
N LEU A 249 -13.19 15.24 8.03
CA LEU A 249 -11.97 14.46 8.19
C LEU A 249 -12.05 13.10 7.51
N LYS A 250 -13.23 12.47 7.52
CA LYS A 250 -13.52 11.20 6.85
C LYS A 250 -14.67 11.39 5.87
N ASN A 251 -14.47 10.92 4.65
CA ASN A 251 -15.46 10.92 3.59
C ASN A 251 -15.56 9.49 3.05
N ASP A 252 -16.74 8.90 3.13
CA ASP A 252 -17.03 7.56 2.65
C ASP A 252 -17.74 7.67 1.30
N PHE A 253 -17.22 6.97 0.30
CA PHE A 253 -17.77 6.93 -1.04
C PHE A 253 -18.30 5.54 -1.32
N THR A 254 -19.53 5.48 -1.78
CA THR A 254 -20.17 4.26 -2.27
C THR A 254 -20.31 4.37 -3.78
N VAL A 255 -19.62 3.49 -4.49
CA VAL A 255 -19.70 3.39 -5.96
C VAL A 255 -20.65 2.27 -6.32
N ILE A 256 -21.66 2.58 -7.11
CA ILE A 256 -22.70 1.65 -7.55
C ILE A 256 -22.63 1.54 -9.08
N LEU A 257 -22.47 0.33 -9.57
CA LEU A 257 -22.54 -0.02 -10.97
C LEU A 257 -23.83 -0.80 -11.23
N THR A 258 -24.67 -0.30 -12.13
CA THR A 258 -25.94 -0.93 -12.49
C THR A 258 -25.98 -1.27 -13.97
N GLN A 259 -26.33 -2.50 -14.31
CA GLN A 259 -26.56 -2.98 -15.68
C GLN A 259 -27.60 -4.10 -15.68
N ASN A 260 -28.62 -4.01 -16.56
CA ASN A 260 -29.64 -5.05 -16.76
C ASN A 260 -30.25 -5.55 -15.43
N LEU A 261 -30.67 -4.64 -14.54
CA LEU A 261 -31.22 -4.92 -13.21
C LEU A 261 -30.24 -5.61 -12.23
N LYS A 262 -28.99 -5.79 -12.61
CA LYS A 262 -27.92 -6.25 -11.73
C LYS A 262 -27.18 -5.06 -11.15
N LEU A 263 -26.76 -5.20 -9.90
CA LEU A 263 -26.04 -4.17 -9.16
C LEU A 263 -24.74 -4.74 -8.60
N LYS A 264 -23.68 -3.95 -8.66
CA LYS A 264 -22.41 -4.13 -7.94
C LYS A 264 -22.09 -2.86 -7.17
N GLN A 265 -21.55 -3.03 -5.98
CA GLN A 265 -21.21 -1.91 -5.11
C GLN A 265 -19.83 -2.12 -4.50
N GLU A 266 -19.07 -1.04 -4.44
CA GLU A 266 -17.79 -0.96 -3.74
C GLU A 266 -17.75 0.29 -2.86
N ASN A 267 -17.12 0.15 -1.68
CA ASN A 267 -16.97 1.24 -0.74
C ASN A 267 -15.51 1.61 -0.61
N ILE A 268 -15.22 2.91 -0.65
CA ILE A 268 -13.89 3.44 -0.44
C ILE A 268 -13.96 4.68 0.46
N SER A 269 -13.02 4.82 1.37
CA SER A 269 -12.96 5.97 2.28
C SER A 269 -11.79 6.87 1.94
N PHE A 270 -12.00 8.15 2.11
CA PHE A 270 -10.99 9.18 1.94
C PHE A 270 -10.88 10.03 3.21
N SER A 271 -9.68 10.12 3.77
CA SER A 271 -9.44 10.88 4.99
C SER A 271 -8.56 12.10 4.71
N LYS A 272 -9.05 13.29 5.09
CA LYS A 272 -8.32 14.55 5.00
C LYS A 272 -7.63 14.84 6.34
N PHE A 273 -6.31 14.92 6.35
CA PHE A 273 -5.59 15.33 7.55
C PHE A 273 -5.48 16.84 7.63
N LYS A 274 -5.80 17.41 8.78
CA LYS A 274 -5.45 18.80 9.10
C LYS A 274 -3.96 18.86 9.45
N SER A 275 -3.30 19.93 8.97
CA SER A 275 -1.93 20.27 9.37
C SER A 275 -1.84 20.36 10.90
N GLY A 276 -0.84 19.72 11.49
CA GLY A 276 -0.62 19.70 12.95
C GLY A 276 -1.05 18.42 13.67
N ILE A 277 -1.78 17.51 13.01
CA ILE A 277 -2.15 16.21 13.61
C ILE A 277 -1.18 15.13 13.15
N SER A 278 -0.63 14.36 14.09
CA SER A 278 0.28 13.25 13.79
C SER A 278 -0.41 12.19 12.92
N ARG A 279 0.29 11.67 11.90
CA ARG A 279 -0.17 10.57 11.04
C ARG A 279 -0.52 9.29 11.78
N HIS A 280 -0.05 9.13 13.00
CA HIS A 280 -0.29 7.95 13.84
C HIS A 280 -1.60 8.03 14.64
N ILE A 281 -2.29 9.17 14.58
CA ILE A 281 -3.59 9.35 15.25
C ILE A 281 -4.67 8.84 14.30
N SER A 282 -5.00 7.56 14.45
CA SER A 282 -6.09 6.91 13.69
C SER A 282 -7.49 7.26 14.22
N ASN A 283 -7.57 7.77 15.44
CA ASN A 283 -8.81 8.19 16.08
C ASN A 283 -8.59 9.50 16.86
N ILE A 284 -9.14 10.58 16.32
CA ILE A 284 -8.98 11.94 16.89
C ILE A 284 -9.65 12.04 18.24
N ASP A 285 -10.82 11.44 18.42
CA ASP A 285 -11.53 11.47 19.70
C ASP A 285 -10.75 10.79 20.81
N LEU A 286 -10.07 9.68 20.48
CA LEU A 286 -9.19 8.99 21.41
C LEU A 286 -7.96 9.84 21.74
N ALA A 287 -7.38 10.51 20.75
CA ALA A 287 -6.24 11.39 20.94
C ALA A 287 -6.60 12.61 21.79
N ILE A 288 -7.75 13.24 21.55
CA ILE A 288 -8.26 14.34 22.39
C ILE A 288 -8.47 13.86 23.83
N LYS A 289 -9.07 12.68 24.04
CA LYS A 289 -9.22 12.10 25.38
C LYS A 289 -7.87 11.86 26.08
N GLN A 290 -6.85 11.48 25.35
CA GLN A 290 -5.50 11.31 25.91
C GLN A 290 -4.84 12.65 26.26
N MET A 291 -5.17 13.73 25.55
CA MET A 291 -4.68 15.07 25.88
C MET A 291 -5.16 15.56 27.25
N LYS A 292 -6.24 15.01 27.80
CA LYS A 292 -6.71 15.31 29.17
C LYS A 292 -5.64 15.03 30.25
N TYR A 293 -4.73 14.10 30.00
CA TYR A 293 -3.63 13.79 30.93
C TYR A 293 -2.41 14.70 30.78
N ILE A 294 -2.38 15.53 29.75
CA ILE A 294 -1.24 16.39 29.40
C ILE A 294 -1.61 17.88 29.56
N LEU A 295 -2.86 18.23 29.33
CA LEU A 295 -3.38 19.58 29.43
C LEU A 295 -4.07 19.79 30.79
N ASP A 296 -4.00 21.02 31.31
CA ASP A 296 -4.86 21.41 32.42
C ASP A 296 -6.34 21.45 31.96
N ASP A 297 -7.27 21.32 32.93
CA ASP A 297 -8.70 21.16 32.64
C ASP A 297 -9.27 22.35 31.81
N ASN A 298 -8.78 23.58 32.01
CA ASN A 298 -9.23 24.74 31.27
C ASN A 298 -8.82 24.69 29.78
N LYS A 299 -7.65 24.16 29.47
CA LYS A 299 -7.18 24.02 28.10
C LYS A 299 -7.87 22.85 27.39
N TYR A 300 -8.13 21.74 28.11
CA TYR A 300 -8.83 20.60 27.56
C TYR A 300 -10.25 20.94 27.12
N ASP A 301 -11.01 21.68 27.93
CA ASP A 301 -12.39 22.11 27.62
C ASP A 301 -12.49 23.03 26.41
N THR A 302 -11.41 23.74 26.09
CA THR A 302 -11.34 24.59 24.89
C THR A 302 -11.21 23.76 23.59
N PHE A 303 -10.61 22.58 23.66
CA PHE A 303 -10.45 21.68 22.51
C PHE A 303 -11.66 20.75 22.28
N ASN A 304 -12.52 20.58 23.27
CA ASN A 304 -13.65 19.66 23.24
C ASN A 304 -14.98 20.36 22.85
N LYS A 305 -14.95 21.63 22.56
CA LYS A 305 -16.06 22.45 22.01
C LYS A 305 -15.89 22.57 20.49
#